data_749fa9843262fc5341dde6b6e32e4a3b
#
_entry.id   749fa9843262fc5341dde6b6e32e4a3b
#
_cell.length_a   1.000
_cell.length_b   1.000
_cell.length_c   1.000
_cell.angle_alpha   90.00
_cell.angle_beta   90.00
_cell.angle_gamma   90.00
#
_symmetry.space_group_name_H-M   'P 1'
#
loop_
_entity.id
_entity.type
_entity.pdbx_description
1 polymer ?
#
loop_
_entity_poly.entity_id
_entity_poly.type
_entity_poly.pdbx_seq_one_letter_code
_entity_poly.pdbx_strand_id
1 'polypeptide(L)'
;MNIVEAVKQILTECPLMLEFTGGIDVDYTENSTGAFGMFSNGDTLNSTDVIGGQNRTHNFVLYACNQPLSNYERLEQNNFLLNLGYWLDAQKGFELYDEDDNSTKKITGYIKSMSAKNGMMYDIPTGDIKDGVRYQLQLSVEYYLY
;
A
#
# COMPACT_ATOMS: atom_id res chain seq x y z
N MET A 1 15.11 -7.28 -3.03
CA MET A 1 13.78 -6.80 -2.59
C MET A 1 12.97 -6.38 -3.81
N ASN A 2 11.80 -6.96 -3.98
CA ASN A 2 10.93 -6.59 -5.08
C ASN A 2 10.02 -5.40 -4.70
N ILE A 3 9.22 -4.93 -5.66
CA ILE A 3 8.34 -3.78 -5.43
C ILE A 3 7.28 -4.02 -4.36
N VAL A 4 6.78 -5.25 -4.23
CA VAL A 4 5.77 -5.60 -3.22
C VAL A 4 6.36 -5.52 -1.82
N GLU A 5 7.54 -6.07 -1.62
CA GLU A 5 8.27 -6.00 -0.34
C GLU A 5 8.61 -4.55 0.03
N ALA A 6 9.05 -3.76 -0.95
CA ALA A 6 9.37 -2.35 -0.74
C ALA A 6 8.15 -1.54 -0.29
N VAL A 7 7.01 -1.71 -0.94
CA VAL A 7 5.78 -1.01 -0.57
C VAL A 7 5.29 -1.47 0.81
N LYS A 8 5.38 -2.76 1.11
CA LYS A 8 5.07 -3.27 2.45
C LYS A 8 5.94 -2.62 3.52
N GLN A 9 7.23 -2.47 3.26
CA GLN A 9 8.15 -1.82 4.19
C GLN A 9 7.79 -0.35 4.39
N ILE A 10 7.49 0.38 3.32
CA ILE A 10 7.08 1.78 3.40
C ILE A 10 5.81 1.93 4.24
N LEU A 11 4.82 1.08 4.02
CA LEU A 11 3.58 1.09 4.80
C LEU A 11 3.83 0.74 6.27
N THR A 12 4.70 -0.22 6.54
CA THR A 12 5.06 -0.61 7.93
C THR A 12 5.70 0.55 8.69
N GLU A 13 6.47 1.39 8.01
CA GLU A 13 7.13 2.57 8.59
C GLU A 13 6.20 3.80 8.68
N CYS A 14 5.01 3.73 8.11
CA CYS A 14 4.05 4.83 8.12
C CYS A 14 3.51 5.06 9.53
N PRO A 15 3.63 6.28 10.08
CA PRO A 15 3.15 6.58 11.44
C PRO A 15 1.64 6.48 11.60
N LEU A 16 0.89 6.56 10.51
CA LEU A 16 -0.57 6.44 10.52
C LEU A 16 -1.05 4.99 10.71
N MET A 17 -0.16 4.02 10.55
CA MET A 17 -0.49 2.59 10.62
C MET A 17 -0.43 2.00 12.04
N LEU A 18 -0.24 2.81 13.06
CA LEU A 18 -0.14 2.37 14.47
C LEU A 18 -1.39 1.66 14.98
N GLU A 19 -2.56 1.95 14.40
CA GLU A 19 -3.83 1.31 14.76
C GLU A 19 -3.90 -0.16 14.29
N PHE A 20 -3.08 -0.55 13.33
CA PHE A 20 -3.11 -1.88 12.72
C PHE A 20 -2.03 -2.75 13.33
N THR A 21 -2.25 -3.17 14.57
CA THR A 21 -1.27 -3.90 15.38
C THR A 21 -0.94 -5.31 14.86
N GLY A 22 -1.82 -5.87 14.03
CA GLY A 22 -1.61 -7.19 13.41
C GLY A 22 -0.67 -7.18 12.21
N GLY A 23 -0.12 -6.02 11.84
CA GLY A 23 0.74 -5.87 10.67
C GLY A 23 -0.04 -5.76 9.37
N ILE A 24 0.66 -5.87 8.27
CA ILE A 24 0.10 -5.76 6.93
C ILE A 24 0.11 -7.14 6.27
N ASP A 25 -1.07 -7.66 5.96
CA ASP A 25 -1.21 -8.92 5.22
C ASP A 25 -0.98 -8.68 3.72
N VAL A 26 -0.38 -9.63 3.05
CA VAL A 26 -0.13 -9.56 1.60
C VAL A 26 -1.05 -10.54 0.90
N ASP A 27 -1.81 -10.04 -0.09
CA ASP A 27 -2.82 -10.79 -0.85
C ASP A 27 -3.88 -11.46 0.05
N TYR A 28 -4.12 -10.85 1.21
CA TYR A 28 -5.07 -11.34 2.21
C TYR A 28 -5.54 -10.17 3.08
N THR A 29 -6.78 -10.24 3.56
CA THR A 29 -7.32 -9.34 4.58
C THR A 29 -8.28 -10.09 5.48
N GLU A 30 -8.04 -10.08 6.79
CA GLU A 30 -9.00 -10.59 7.76
C GLU A 30 -10.22 -9.67 7.85
N ASN A 31 -11.38 -10.23 8.20
CA ASN A 31 -12.62 -9.48 8.40
C ASN A 31 -12.78 -8.96 9.84
N SER A 32 -11.68 -8.76 10.54
CA SER A 32 -11.67 -8.26 11.91
C SER A 32 -11.26 -6.79 11.98
N THR A 33 -11.78 -6.08 12.98
CA THR A 33 -11.40 -4.69 13.23
C THR A 33 -9.90 -4.58 13.46
N GLY A 34 -9.27 -3.61 12.79
CA GLY A 34 -7.83 -3.39 12.86
C GLY A 34 -7.00 -4.23 11.89
N ALA A 35 -7.61 -5.02 11.02
CA ALA A 35 -6.91 -5.73 9.96
C ALA A 35 -6.58 -4.79 8.79
N PHE A 36 -5.41 -4.98 8.19
CA PHE A 36 -4.98 -4.24 7.02
C PHE A 36 -4.30 -5.18 6.02
N GLY A 37 -4.73 -5.13 4.77
CA GLY A 37 -4.18 -5.97 3.71
C GLY A 37 -3.77 -5.15 2.50
N MET A 38 -2.73 -5.60 1.79
CA MET A 38 -2.32 -5.05 0.50
C MET A 38 -2.39 -6.14 -0.57
N PHE A 39 -2.98 -5.79 -1.70
CA PHE A 39 -3.16 -6.69 -2.83
C PHE A 39 -2.48 -6.13 -4.06
N SER A 40 -1.70 -6.94 -4.74
CA SER A 40 -1.17 -6.58 -6.06
C SER A 40 -2.28 -6.62 -7.11
N ASN A 41 -2.34 -5.59 -7.94
CA ASN A 41 -3.34 -5.46 -9.01
C ASN A 41 -2.68 -5.11 -10.35
N GLY A 42 -1.62 -5.81 -10.68
CA GLY A 42 -0.94 -5.73 -11.96
C GLY A 42 0.33 -4.88 -11.98
N ASP A 43 1.24 -5.30 -12.83
CA ASP A 43 2.51 -4.62 -13.11
C ASP A 43 2.62 -4.40 -14.62
N THR A 44 3.03 -3.21 -15.01
CA THR A 44 3.10 -2.82 -16.42
C THR A 44 4.47 -2.22 -16.74
N LEU A 45 5.09 -2.71 -17.81
CA LEU A 45 6.29 -2.09 -18.38
C LEU A 45 5.85 -0.88 -19.22
N ASN A 46 6.23 0.33 -18.79
CA ASN A 46 5.88 1.57 -19.47
C ASN A 46 6.86 1.92 -20.59
N SER A 47 8.15 1.78 -20.30
CA SER A 47 9.21 2.05 -21.28
C SER A 47 10.52 1.39 -20.88
N THR A 48 11.39 1.21 -21.85
CA THR A 48 12.76 0.71 -21.65
C THR A 48 13.70 1.77 -22.22
N ASP A 49 14.74 2.12 -21.46
CA ASP A 49 15.74 3.07 -21.95
C ASP A 49 16.83 2.37 -22.79
N VAL A 50 17.72 3.17 -23.39
CA VAL A 50 18.76 2.67 -24.32
C VAL A 50 19.80 1.78 -23.67
N ILE A 51 19.94 1.81 -22.35
CA ILE A 51 20.86 1.00 -21.58
C ILE A 51 20.20 -0.21 -20.91
N GLY A 52 18.93 -0.46 -21.23
CA GLY A 52 18.18 -1.62 -20.74
C GLY A 52 17.41 -1.42 -19.43
N GLY A 53 17.47 -0.24 -18.84
CA GLY A 53 16.67 0.08 -17.66
C GLY A 53 15.19 0.15 -17.97
N GLN A 54 14.34 -0.18 -17.02
CA GLN A 54 12.89 -0.27 -17.21
C GLN A 54 12.14 0.70 -16.32
N ASN A 55 11.21 1.45 -16.92
CA ASN A 55 10.20 2.22 -16.19
C ASN A 55 8.93 1.37 -16.10
N ARG A 56 8.46 1.13 -14.88
CA ARG A 56 7.32 0.26 -14.61
C ARG A 56 6.33 0.94 -13.69
N THR A 57 5.08 0.50 -13.77
CA THR A 57 4.02 0.86 -12.82
C THR A 57 3.45 -0.40 -12.19
N HIS A 58 3.39 -0.45 -10.88
CA HIS A 58 2.73 -1.51 -10.13
C HIS A 58 1.53 -0.93 -9.38
N ASN A 59 0.38 -1.57 -9.53
CA ASN A 59 -0.85 -1.15 -8.89
C ASN A 59 -1.14 -2.04 -7.68
N PHE A 60 -1.58 -1.39 -6.60
CA PHE A 60 -2.02 -2.06 -5.38
C PHE A 60 -3.43 -1.62 -5.02
N VAL A 61 -4.14 -2.49 -4.32
CA VAL A 61 -5.36 -2.12 -3.61
C VAL A 61 -5.11 -2.40 -2.13
N LEU A 62 -5.32 -1.38 -1.31
CA LEU A 62 -5.15 -1.45 0.13
C LEU A 62 -6.53 -1.55 0.78
N TYR A 63 -6.70 -2.48 1.70
CA TYR A 63 -7.93 -2.65 2.47
C TYR A 63 -7.68 -2.47 3.95
N ALA A 64 -8.51 -1.66 4.60
CA ALA A 64 -8.53 -1.50 6.05
C ALA A 64 -9.90 -1.94 6.57
N CYS A 65 -9.92 -2.81 7.58
CA CYS A 65 -11.15 -3.27 8.22
C CYS A 65 -11.36 -2.55 9.54
N ASN A 66 -12.59 -2.06 9.76
CA ASN A 66 -12.95 -1.35 10.97
C ASN A 66 -14.44 -1.52 11.29
N GLN A 67 -14.87 -1.05 12.47
CA GLN A 67 -16.27 -1.05 12.90
C GLN A 67 -16.75 0.38 13.17
N PRO A 68 -17.02 1.21 12.13
CA PRO A 68 -17.42 2.59 12.32
C PRO A 68 -18.93 2.68 12.60
N LEU A 69 -19.34 2.53 13.85
CA LEU A 69 -20.75 2.47 14.26
C LEU A 69 -21.45 3.83 14.25
N SER A 70 -20.70 4.94 14.32
CA SER A 70 -21.25 6.30 14.30
C SER A 70 -20.81 7.08 13.08
N ASN A 71 -21.53 8.18 12.79
CA ASN A 71 -21.10 9.12 11.75
C ASN A 71 -19.72 9.71 12.02
N TYR A 72 -19.39 9.95 13.29
CA TYR A 72 -18.09 10.45 13.69
C TYR A 72 -16.98 9.45 13.37
N GLU A 73 -17.17 8.17 13.69
CA GLU A 73 -16.20 7.11 13.40
C GLU A 73 -16.03 6.90 11.89
N ARG A 74 -17.12 6.96 11.12
CA ARG A 74 -17.04 6.90 9.64
C ARG A 74 -16.28 8.07 9.06
N LEU A 75 -16.46 9.27 9.61
CA LEU A 75 -15.72 10.46 9.21
C LEU A 75 -14.23 10.30 9.52
N GLU A 76 -13.88 9.77 10.69
CA GLU A 76 -12.49 9.49 11.06
C GLU A 76 -11.83 8.48 10.11
N GLN A 77 -12.54 7.44 9.68
CA GLN A 77 -12.02 6.48 8.71
C GLN A 77 -11.76 7.13 7.34
N ASN A 78 -12.64 7.99 6.88
CA ASN A 78 -12.40 8.75 5.65
C ASN A 78 -11.21 9.69 5.78
N ASN A 79 -11.05 10.35 6.92
CA ASN A 79 -9.90 11.20 7.21
C ASN A 79 -8.60 10.38 7.24
N PHE A 80 -8.63 9.19 7.83
CA PHE A 80 -7.49 8.28 7.81
C PHE A 80 -7.06 7.94 6.39
N LEU A 81 -8.02 7.58 5.51
CA LEU A 81 -7.72 7.24 4.11
C LEU A 81 -7.14 8.44 3.35
N LEU A 82 -7.69 9.64 3.56
CA LEU A 82 -7.16 10.85 2.94
C LEU A 82 -5.74 11.14 3.41
N ASN A 83 -5.50 11.09 4.71
CA ASN A 83 -4.17 11.35 5.28
C ASN A 83 -3.15 10.30 4.86
N LEU A 84 -3.55 9.03 4.80
CA LEU A 84 -2.71 7.96 4.27
C LEU A 84 -2.36 8.21 2.81
N GLY A 85 -3.34 8.62 1.99
CA GLY A 85 -3.12 8.98 0.60
C GLY A 85 -2.12 10.13 0.45
N TYR A 86 -2.25 11.19 1.22
CA TYR A 86 -1.32 12.33 1.21
C TYR A 86 0.07 11.91 1.62
N TRP A 87 0.19 11.07 2.65
CA TRP A 87 1.48 10.58 3.11
C TRP A 87 2.16 9.71 2.04
N LEU A 88 1.41 8.82 1.39
CA LEU A 88 1.92 7.97 0.30
C LEU A 88 2.33 8.80 -0.92
N ASP A 89 1.54 9.80 -1.30
CA ASP A 89 1.87 10.70 -2.42
C ASP A 89 3.19 11.45 -2.21
N ALA A 90 3.59 11.66 -0.97
CA ALA A 90 4.86 12.32 -0.62
C ALA A 90 6.07 11.37 -0.68
N GLN A 91 5.86 10.07 -0.77
CA GLN A 91 6.95 9.08 -0.78
C GLN A 91 7.58 8.98 -2.17
N LYS A 92 8.90 9.13 -2.24
CA LYS A 92 9.67 9.00 -3.48
C LYS A 92 11.13 8.75 -3.16
N GLY A 93 11.86 8.20 -4.13
CA GLY A 93 13.29 8.00 -4.00
C GLY A 93 13.66 6.78 -3.14
N PHE A 94 12.71 5.92 -2.78
CA PHE A 94 13.00 4.70 -2.03
C PHE A 94 13.76 3.73 -2.91
N GLU A 95 14.94 3.31 -2.46
CA GLU A 95 15.81 2.40 -3.22
C GLU A 95 15.36 0.95 -3.09
N LEU A 96 15.32 0.25 -4.21
CA LEU A 96 15.16 -1.20 -4.26
C LEU A 96 16.54 -1.83 -4.25
N TYR A 97 16.75 -2.83 -3.41
CA TYR A 97 18.05 -3.47 -3.29
C TYR A 97 17.90 -4.97 -3.06
N ASP A 98 18.93 -5.71 -3.45
CA ASP A 98 19.11 -7.11 -3.09
C ASP A 98 20.33 -7.24 -2.17
N GLU A 99 20.27 -8.19 -1.23
CA GLU A 99 21.39 -8.54 -0.38
C GLU A 99 21.96 -9.89 -0.82
N ASP A 100 23.29 -9.97 -0.89
CA ASP A 100 23.98 -11.24 -1.12
C ASP A 100 24.23 -11.98 0.21
N ASP A 101 24.87 -13.17 0.13
CA ASP A 101 25.18 -14.00 1.30
C ASP A 101 26.11 -13.31 2.31
N ASN A 102 26.82 -12.27 1.89
CA ASN A 102 27.72 -11.47 2.73
C ASN A 102 27.02 -10.18 3.26
N SER A 103 25.70 -10.06 3.13
CA SER A 103 24.91 -8.87 3.47
C SER A 103 25.33 -7.60 2.71
N THR A 104 25.96 -7.76 1.54
CA THR A 104 26.29 -6.64 0.65
C THR A 104 25.04 -6.24 -0.13
N LYS A 105 24.64 -4.99 0.01
CA LYS A 105 23.48 -4.43 -0.69
C LYS A 105 23.86 -4.04 -2.11
N LYS A 106 23.05 -4.51 -3.08
CA LYS A 106 23.13 -4.09 -4.46
C LYS A 106 21.85 -3.37 -4.82
N ILE A 107 21.95 -2.10 -5.21
CA ILE A 107 20.80 -1.32 -5.65
C ILE A 107 20.34 -1.82 -7.00
N THR A 108 19.09 -2.26 -7.10
CA THR A 108 18.50 -2.80 -8.33
C THR A 108 17.52 -1.83 -9.01
N GLY A 109 17.10 -0.79 -8.29
CA GLY A 109 16.19 0.21 -8.81
C GLY A 109 15.75 1.18 -7.74
N TYR A 110 14.73 1.96 -8.04
CA TYR A 110 14.17 2.90 -7.08
C TYR A 110 12.71 3.22 -7.40
N ILE A 111 11.94 3.61 -6.38
CA ILE A 111 10.59 4.11 -6.53
C ILE A 111 10.66 5.58 -6.94
N LYS A 112 10.06 5.91 -8.08
CA LYS A 112 10.02 7.27 -8.60
C LYS A 112 8.95 8.10 -7.92
N SER A 113 7.75 7.54 -7.83
CA SER A 113 6.59 8.22 -7.24
C SER A 113 5.51 7.23 -6.85
N MET A 114 4.63 7.67 -5.97
CA MET A 114 3.42 6.96 -5.61
C MET A 114 2.22 7.89 -5.76
N SER A 115 1.08 7.34 -6.13
CA SER A 115 -0.18 8.07 -6.24
C SER A 115 -1.32 7.24 -5.65
N ALA A 116 -1.97 7.78 -4.63
CA ALA A 116 -3.10 7.14 -3.98
C ALA A 116 -4.41 7.82 -4.43
N LYS A 117 -5.45 7.02 -4.65
CA LYS A 117 -6.76 7.51 -5.11
C LYS A 117 -7.89 6.57 -4.69
N ASN A 118 -9.12 7.06 -4.85
CA ASN A 118 -10.34 6.27 -4.64
C ASN A 118 -10.45 5.69 -3.23
N GLY A 119 -10.06 6.47 -2.21
CA GLY A 119 -10.28 6.10 -0.82
C GLY A 119 -11.77 6.15 -0.47
N MET A 120 -12.36 4.99 -0.16
CA MET A 120 -13.79 4.88 0.09
C MET A 120 -14.14 3.65 0.90
N MET A 121 -15.34 3.66 1.48
CA MET A 121 -15.96 2.43 1.97
C MET A 121 -16.22 1.51 0.78
N TYR A 122 -15.67 0.30 0.85
CA TYR A 122 -15.73 -0.64 -0.26
C TYR A 122 -16.81 -1.68 -0.06
N ASP A 123 -16.88 -2.29 1.13
CA ASP A 123 -17.70 -3.47 1.35
C ASP A 123 -18.11 -3.61 2.82
N ILE A 124 -19.30 -4.18 3.04
CA ILE A 124 -19.78 -4.63 4.35
C ILE A 124 -19.99 -6.14 4.22
N PRO A 125 -18.97 -6.97 4.52
CA PRO A 125 -18.95 -8.39 4.17
C PRO A 125 -20.16 -9.19 4.68
N THR A 126 -20.70 -8.87 5.86
CA THR A 126 -21.86 -9.53 6.43
C THR A 126 -23.16 -8.80 6.18
N GLY A 127 -23.12 -7.60 5.59
CA GLY A 127 -24.25 -6.70 5.45
C GLY A 127 -24.61 -5.90 6.71
N ASP A 128 -23.90 -6.14 7.82
CA ASP A 128 -24.08 -5.41 9.08
C ASP A 128 -22.75 -4.70 9.46
N ILE A 129 -22.82 -3.38 9.66
CA ILE A 129 -21.68 -2.55 10.06
C ILE A 129 -21.04 -3.04 11.37
N LYS A 130 -21.83 -3.63 12.27
CA LYS A 130 -21.34 -4.17 13.55
C LYS A 130 -20.32 -5.29 13.38
N ASP A 131 -20.37 -6.02 12.28
CA ASP A 131 -19.48 -7.15 11.98
C ASP A 131 -18.24 -6.73 11.19
N GLY A 132 -18.09 -5.44 10.91
CA GLY A 132 -16.94 -4.89 10.22
C GLY A 132 -17.25 -4.34 8.84
N VAL A 133 -16.45 -3.37 8.44
CA VAL A 133 -16.51 -2.68 7.15
C VAL A 133 -15.12 -2.67 6.55
N ARG A 134 -15.02 -2.89 5.25
CA ARG A 134 -13.77 -2.70 4.50
C ARG A 134 -13.76 -1.36 3.82
N TYR A 135 -12.68 -0.63 4.05
CA TYR A 135 -12.32 0.57 3.30
C TYR A 135 -11.20 0.25 2.33
N GLN A 136 -11.24 0.82 1.14
CA GLN A 136 -10.18 0.62 0.15
C GLN A 136 -9.48 1.93 -0.19
N LEU A 137 -8.21 1.79 -0.58
CA LEU A 137 -7.42 2.84 -1.20
C LEU A 137 -6.63 2.21 -2.35
N GLN A 138 -6.69 2.80 -3.52
CA GLN A 138 -5.90 2.35 -4.66
C GLN A 138 -4.57 3.09 -4.69
N LEU A 139 -3.48 2.35 -4.87
CA LEU A 139 -2.13 2.89 -4.91
C LEU A 139 -1.46 2.51 -6.23
N SER A 140 -0.93 3.49 -6.93
CA SER A 140 -0.14 3.30 -8.14
C SER A 140 1.29 3.72 -7.85
N VAL A 141 2.24 2.82 -8.11
CA VAL A 141 3.66 3.04 -7.82
C VAL A 141 4.45 2.99 -9.11
N GLU A 142 5.07 4.11 -9.45
CA GLU A 142 6.01 4.19 -10.57
C GLU A 142 7.42 3.93 -10.06
N TYR A 143 8.12 3.00 -10.68
CA TYR A 143 9.47 2.63 -10.27
C TYR A 143 10.36 2.32 -11.46
N TYR A 144 11.65 2.38 -11.22
CA TYR A 144 12.68 2.13 -12.21
C TYR A 144 13.54 0.96 -11.79
N LEU A 145 13.83 0.06 -12.73
CA LEU A 145 14.77 -1.03 -12.57
C LEU A 145 15.97 -0.83 -13.50
N TYR A 146 17.16 -0.95 -12.94
CA TYR A 146 18.40 -0.85 -13.70
C TYR A 146 18.60 -2.01 -14.68
#